data_7eeab53c45ee8d80bde022b1e4cc229c
#
_entry.id   7eeab53c45ee8d80bde022b1e4cc229c
#
_cell.length_a   1.000
_cell.length_b   1.000
_cell.length_c   1.000
_cell.angle_alpha   90.00
_cell.angle_beta   90.00
_cell.angle_gamma   90.00
#
_symmetry.space_group_name_H-M   'P 1'
#
loop_
_entity.id
_entity.type
_entity.pdbx_description
1 polymer ?
#
loop_
_entity_poly.entity_id
_entity_poly.type
_entity_poly.pdbx_seq_one_letter_code
_entity_poly.pdbx_strand_id
1 'polypeptide(L)'
;MKKSILILAAMVAMVMVGCKESPYIPNPGATDGVPESMPVTIPDTNGIEISIESAIAICKSLPADVATAEIYKLSGVVTANSTNPDDVPSKYKNINFKMSDNGGKTSISCYYINNLNNKKFTKMTDVPLVGSKLTVRGQLINYKGTTPELKDGFIVRIDSMVRPTIPDTIHATCEEAKAAALALPENNTPSKDIYVVEGYVQNEGYSATISRGQQTFWIADTQTGGKVFEAYWCDVPDGATPVAVGDKVRLTGKIMKYNSTPEMKNGKIKILEAAQ
;
A
#
# COMPACT_ATOMS: atom_id res chain seq x y z
N MET A 1 -58.62 -55.47 30.38
CA MET A 1 -57.79 -55.34 29.18
C MET A 1 -56.89 -54.09 29.34
N LYS A 2 -55.65 -54.30 29.82
CA LYS A 2 -54.67 -53.19 30.04
C LYS A 2 -53.70 -53.20 28.87
N LYS A 3 -53.65 -52.10 28.13
CA LYS A 3 -52.66 -51.88 27.06
C LYS A 3 -51.46 -51.17 27.64
N SER A 4 -50.35 -51.84 27.69
CA SER A 4 -49.05 -51.28 28.05
C SER A 4 -48.48 -50.54 26.86
N ILE A 5 -48.12 -49.26 27.06
CA ILE A 5 -47.37 -48.46 26.10
C ILE A 5 -45.88 -48.56 26.44
N LEU A 6 -45.11 -49.14 25.53
CA LEU A 6 -43.65 -49.22 25.63
C LEU A 6 -43.05 -47.91 25.09
N ILE A 7 -42.39 -47.16 25.96
CA ILE A 7 -41.64 -45.97 25.56
C ILE A 7 -40.20 -46.40 25.26
N LEU A 8 -39.81 -46.32 23.99
CA LEU A 8 -38.46 -46.61 23.53
C LEU A 8 -37.62 -45.32 23.65
N ALA A 9 -36.74 -45.28 24.65
CA ALA A 9 -35.77 -44.18 24.76
C ALA A 9 -34.59 -44.44 23.81
N ALA A 10 -34.49 -43.64 22.77
CA ALA A 10 -33.32 -43.61 21.90
C ALA A 10 -32.22 -42.78 22.56
N MET A 11 -31.17 -43.46 23.05
CA MET A 11 -29.91 -42.82 23.42
C MET A 11 -29.15 -42.39 22.14
N VAL A 12 -29.04 -41.13 21.91
CA VAL A 12 -28.10 -40.55 20.93
C VAL A 12 -26.73 -40.50 21.59
N ALA A 13 -25.84 -41.42 21.19
CA ALA A 13 -24.44 -41.36 21.54
C ALA A 13 -23.77 -40.26 20.72
N MET A 14 -23.44 -39.14 21.33
CA MET A 14 -22.54 -38.12 20.75
C MET A 14 -21.13 -38.73 20.70
N VAL A 15 -20.70 -39.12 19.51
CA VAL A 15 -19.30 -39.38 19.24
C VAL A 15 -18.57 -38.04 19.15
N MET A 16 -17.86 -37.69 20.21
CA MET A 16 -16.87 -36.63 20.19
C MET A 16 -15.69 -37.10 19.34
N VAL A 17 -15.67 -36.72 18.07
CA VAL A 17 -14.46 -36.84 17.25
C VAL A 17 -13.53 -35.74 17.71
N GLY A 18 -12.57 -36.07 18.55
CA GLY A 18 -11.47 -35.21 18.91
C GLY A 18 -10.61 -34.97 17.68
N CYS A 19 -10.69 -33.76 17.11
CA CYS A 19 -9.69 -33.28 16.20
C CYS A 19 -8.37 -33.21 16.96
N LYS A 20 -7.45 -34.16 16.66
CA LYS A 20 -6.03 -33.98 16.99
C LYS A 20 -5.53 -32.80 16.17
N GLU A 21 -5.29 -31.66 16.81
CA GLU A 21 -4.54 -30.59 16.22
C GLU A 21 -3.14 -31.12 15.88
N SER A 22 -2.88 -31.20 14.58
CA SER A 22 -1.52 -31.42 14.07
C SER A 22 -0.72 -30.16 14.39
N PRO A 23 0.49 -30.25 14.97
CA PRO A 23 1.29 -29.06 15.23
C PRO A 23 1.60 -28.40 13.88
N TYR A 24 1.08 -27.19 13.67
CA TYR A 24 1.39 -26.34 12.54
C TYR A 24 2.86 -25.99 12.59
N ILE A 25 3.64 -26.51 11.66
CA ILE A 25 5.03 -26.09 11.43
C ILE A 25 4.95 -25.03 10.33
N PRO A 26 5.23 -23.73 10.64
CA PRO A 26 5.22 -22.69 9.61
C PRO A 26 6.27 -23.01 8.55
N ASN A 27 5.86 -23.14 7.31
CA ASN A 27 6.78 -23.18 6.18
C ASN A 27 7.37 -21.77 6.00
N PRO A 28 8.70 -21.53 6.11
CA PRO A 28 9.29 -20.19 6.03
C PRO A 28 9.33 -19.62 4.60
N GLY A 29 8.31 -19.87 3.82
CA GLY A 29 8.18 -19.37 2.44
C GLY A 29 6.74 -19.30 1.93
N ALA A 30 5.75 -19.67 2.71
CA ALA A 30 4.35 -19.57 2.33
C ALA A 30 3.74 -18.35 3.03
N THR A 31 3.45 -17.28 2.28
CA THR A 31 2.50 -16.26 2.70
C THR A 31 1.09 -16.82 2.54
N ASP A 32 0.74 -17.80 3.36
CA ASP A 32 -0.64 -18.23 3.48
C ASP A 32 -1.43 -17.06 4.05
N GLY A 33 -2.38 -16.56 3.25
CA GLY A 33 -3.28 -15.50 3.66
C GLY A 33 -4.06 -15.96 4.89
N VAL A 34 -3.55 -15.60 6.06
CA VAL A 34 -4.34 -15.62 7.29
C VAL A 34 -5.53 -14.71 7.00
N PRO A 35 -6.79 -15.16 7.12
CA PRO A 35 -7.92 -14.26 7.02
C PRO A 35 -7.74 -13.25 8.14
N GLU A 36 -7.32 -12.03 7.73
CA GLU A 36 -7.17 -10.91 8.66
C GLU A 36 -8.53 -10.70 9.31
N SER A 37 -8.58 -10.85 10.62
CA SER A 37 -9.79 -10.62 11.42
C SER A 37 -10.39 -9.28 10.97
N MET A 38 -11.63 -9.29 10.50
CA MET A 38 -12.32 -8.06 10.13
C MET A 38 -12.21 -7.07 11.29
N PRO A 39 -11.87 -5.81 11.03
CA PRO A 39 -11.74 -4.82 12.08
C PRO A 39 -13.03 -4.77 12.89
N VAL A 40 -12.91 -4.92 14.19
CA VAL A 40 -14.04 -4.76 15.12
C VAL A 40 -14.57 -3.35 14.97
N THR A 41 -15.76 -3.22 14.40
CA THR A 41 -16.47 -1.95 14.29
C THR A 41 -16.98 -1.56 15.67
N ILE A 42 -16.40 -0.50 16.25
CA ILE A 42 -17.05 0.18 17.39
C ILE A 42 -18.22 0.97 16.78
N PRO A 43 -19.46 0.75 17.20
CA PRO A 43 -20.60 1.51 16.69
C PRO A 43 -20.38 3.00 17.00
N ASP A 44 -20.10 3.81 15.97
CA ASP A 44 -20.13 5.26 16.12
C ASP A 44 -21.58 5.72 15.95
N THR A 45 -22.20 6.08 17.09
CA THR A 45 -23.58 6.56 17.13
C THR A 45 -23.71 8.03 16.72
N ASN A 46 -22.60 8.76 16.60
CA ASN A 46 -22.62 10.19 16.28
C ASN A 46 -22.60 10.42 14.75
N GLY A 47 -23.57 11.17 14.25
CA GLY A 47 -23.69 11.61 12.88
C GLY A 47 -24.99 11.18 12.20
N ILE A 48 -25.47 12.00 11.30
CA ILE A 48 -26.71 11.82 10.55
C ILE A 48 -26.42 11.00 9.29
N GLU A 49 -27.04 9.84 9.16
CA GLU A 49 -26.89 9.01 7.92
C GLU A 49 -27.73 9.60 6.81
N ILE A 50 -27.12 9.88 5.68
CA ILE A 50 -27.75 10.39 4.46
C ILE A 50 -27.11 9.77 3.21
N SER A 51 -27.85 9.84 2.07
CA SER A 51 -27.29 9.48 0.78
C SER A 51 -26.24 10.49 0.32
N ILE A 52 -25.36 10.06 -0.59
CA ILE A 52 -24.38 10.96 -1.22
C ILE A 52 -25.06 12.04 -2.03
N GLU A 53 -26.18 11.76 -2.68
CA GLU A 53 -26.97 12.74 -3.40
C GLU A 53 -27.51 13.84 -2.46
N SER A 54 -28.06 13.45 -1.31
CA SER A 54 -28.52 14.39 -0.27
C SER A 54 -27.38 15.23 0.28
N ALA A 55 -26.21 14.62 0.52
CA ALA A 55 -25.02 15.33 0.97
C ALA A 55 -24.57 16.40 -0.04
N ILE A 56 -24.55 16.06 -1.33
CA ILE A 56 -24.23 17.00 -2.41
C ILE A 56 -25.24 18.15 -2.46
N ALA A 57 -26.54 17.88 -2.28
CA ALA A 57 -27.57 18.92 -2.25
C ALA A 57 -27.37 19.86 -1.07
N ILE A 58 -27.06 19.34 0.12
CA ILE A 58 -26.73 20.15 1.30
C ILE A 58 -25.51 21.02 1.02
N CYS A 59 -24.40 20.43 0.54
CA CYS A 59 -23.20 21.19 0.19
C CYS A 59 -23.50 22.38 -0.72
N LYS A 60 -24.27 22.15 -1.79
CA LYS A 60 -24.62 23.18 -2.77
C LYS A 60 -25.48 24.31 -2.19
N SER A 61 -26.21 24.07 -1.11
CA SER A 61 -27.01 25.09 -0.40
C SER A 61 -26.19 25.92 0.56
N LEU A 62 -24.96 25.50 0.89
CA LEU A 62 -24.08 26.22 1.81
C LEU A 62 -23.36 27.37 1.11
N PRO A 63 -23.07 28.47 1.82
CA PRO A 63 -22.12 29.47 1.33
C PRO A 63 -20.75 28.82 1.06
N ALA A 64 -19.98 29.43 0.16
CA ALA A 64 -18.63 28.96 -0.15
C ALA A 64 -17.76 28.88 1.11
N ASP A 65 -17.05 27.76 1.25
CA ASP A 65 -16.09 27.49 2.33
C ASP A 65 -16.68 27.48 3.76
N VAL A 66 -18.01 27.42 3.90
CA VAL A 66 -18.69 27.25 5.20
C VAL A 66 -19.06 25.78 5.38
N ALA A 67 -18.57 25.18 6.47
CA ALA A 67 -18.91 23.81 6.83
C ALA A 67 -20.21 23.76 7.66
N THR A 68 -20.91 22.61 7.59
CA THR A 68 -22.06 22.32 8.46
C THR A 68 -21.63 22.26 9.92
N ALA A 69 -22.53 22.61 10.84
CA ALA A 69 -22.35 22.37 12.27
C ALA A 69 -22.53 20.87 12.59
N GLU A 70 -23.44 20.21 11.88
CA GLU A 70 -23.75 18.79 12.02
C GLU A 70 -22.66 17.93 11.39
N ILE A 71 -22.56 16.71 11.93
CA ILE A 71 -21.72 15.64 11.39
C ILE A 71 -22.61 14.68 10.61
N TYR A 72 -22.17 14.33 9.42
CA TYR A 72 -22.87 13.41 8.52
C TYR A 72 -22.10 12.11 8.34
N LYS A 73 -22.82 11.02 8.08
CA LYS A 73 -22.28 9.71 7.68
C LYS A 73 -22.71 9.39 6.26
N LEU A 74 -21.76 9.03 5.44
CA LEU A 74 -21.97 8.63 4.05
C LEU A 74 -21.42 7.23 3.85
N SER A 75 -22.24 6.35 3.27
CA SER A 75 -21.82 5.00 2.87
C SER A 75 -21.72 4.92 1.36
N GLY A 76 -20.66 4.28 0.84
CA GLY A 76 -20.49 4.16 -0.60
C GLY A 76 -19.21 3.42 -0.99
N VAL A 77 -18.96 3.36 -2.28
CA VAL A 77 -17.80 2.74 -2.90
C VAL A 77 -16.82 3.83 -3.32
N VAL A 78 -15.54 3.64 -3.04
CA VAL A 78 -14.46 4.52 -3.52
C VAL A 78 -14.39 4.45 -5.04
N THR A 79 -14.52 5.59 -5.71
CA THR A 79 -14.52 5.71 -7.18
C THR A 79 -13.25 6.31 -7.74
N ALA A 80 -12.50 7.05 -6.92
CA ALA A 80 -11.19 7.61 -7.29
C ALA A 80 -10.36 7.87 -6.03
N ASN A 81 -9.07 7.59 -6.09
CA ASN A 81 -8.09 7.99 -5.07
C ASN A 81 -7.37 9.25 -5.54
N SER A 82 -7.31 10.27 -4.69
CA SER A 82 -6.55 11.51 -4.94
C SER A 82 -5.22 11.52 -4.18
N THR A 83 -5.03 10.63 -3.22
CA THR A 83 -3.79 10.45 -2.47
C THR A 83 -3.11 9.16 -2.93
N ASN A 84 -1.83 9.25 -3.28
CA ASN A 84 -1.04 8.05 -3.58
C ASN A 84 -0.81 7.27 -2.26
N PRO A 85 -1.15 5.97 -2.20
CA PRO A 85 -0.94 5.16 -0.99
C PRO A 85 0.51 5.17 -0.48
N ASP A 86 1.50 5.22 -1.36
CA ASP A 86 2.93 5.23 -1.01
C ASP A 86 3.34 6.48 -0.21
N ASP A 87 2.65 7.59 -0.42
CA ASP A 87 2.92 8.86 0.27
C ASP A 87 2.28 8.94 1.67
N VAL A 88 1.28 8.09 1.95
CA VAL A 88 0.46 8.21 3.16
C VAL A 88 1.25 8.03 4.46
N PRO A 89 2.10 6.98 4.63
CA PRO A 89 2.82 6.78 5.89
C PRO A 89 3.84 7.89 6.20
N SER A 90 4.45 8.45 5.16
CA SER A 90 5.56 9.38 5.29
C SER A 90 5.14 10.85 5.33
N LYS A 91 4.17 11.25 4.47
CA LYS A 91 3.84 12.67 4.25
C LYS A 91 2.52 13.10 4.89
N TYR A 92 1.42 12.41 4.57
CA TYR A 92 0.08 12.96 4.82
C TYR A 92 -0.62 12.37 6.03
N LYS A 93 -0.48 11.06 6.27
CA LYS A 93 -1.14 10.34 7.36
C LYS A 93 -2.68 10.43 7.37
N ASN A 94 -3.26 11.01 6.34
CA ASN A 94 -4.68 11.03 5.98
C ASN A 94 -4.83 10.83 4.47
N ILE A 95 -6.05 10.61 3.99
CA ILE A 95 -6.31 10.32 2.57
C ILE A 95 -7.41 11.22 2.01
N ASN A 96 -7.33 11.42 0.70
CA ASN A 96 -8.36 12.07 -0.10
C ASN A 96 -8.82 11.11 -1.19
N PHE A 97 -10.13 10.99 -1.36
CA PHE A 97 -10.73 10.12 -2.35
C PHE A 97 -12.12 10.61 -2.75
N LYS A 98 -12.70 10.03 -3.79
CA LYS A 98 -14.12 10.21 -4.14
C LYS A 98 -14.87 8.93 -3.86
N MET A 99 -16.14 9.06 -3.45
CA MET A 99 -17.03 7.92 -3.26
C MET A 99 -18.41 8.16 -3.83
N SER A 100 -19.12 7.06 -4.15
CA SER A 100 -20.46 7.04 -4.73
C SER A 100 -21.29 5.93 -4.10
N ASP A 101 -22.59 6.15 -3.95
CA ASP A 101 -23.58 5.16 -3.49
C ASP A 101 -24.50 4.64 -4.61
N ASN A 102 -24.33 5.14 -5.83
CA ASN A 102 -25.22 4.85 -6.99
C ASN A 102 -24.47 4.39 -8.25
N GLY A 103 -23.38 3.63 -8.06
CA GLY A 103 -22.60 3.06 -9.17
C GLY A 103 -21.77 4.09 -9.95
N GLY A 104 -21.38 5.18 -9.30
CA GLY A 104 -20.50 6.19 -9.90
C GLY A 104 -21.23 7.28 -10.69
N LYS A 105 -22.56 7.29 -10.75
CA LYS A 105 -23.34 8.33 -11.43
C LYS A 105 -23.14 9.70 -10.79
N THR A 106 -23.11 9.74 -9.46
CA THR A 106 -22.74 10.91 -8.69
C THR A 106 -21.68 10.53 -7.66
N SER A 107 -20.77 11.45 -7.37
CA SER A 107 -19.72 11.22 -6.38
C SER A 107 -19.45 12.47 -5.55
N ILE A 108 -19.07 12.29 -4.30
CA ILE A 108 -18.61 13.35 -3.39
C ILE A 108 -17.13 13.21 -3.11
N SER A 109 -16.43 14.34 -2.97
CA SER A 109 -15.05 14.35 -2.50
C SER A 109 -14.99 14.14 -0.99
N CYS A 110 -14.12 13.25 -0.53
CA CYS A 110 -13.79 13.06 0.88
C CYS A 110 -12.37 13.61 1.10
N TYR A 111 -12.23 14.64 1.92
CA TYR A 111 -10.99 15.40 2.08
C TYR A 111 -10.45 15.36 3.51
N TYR A 112 -9.14 15.09 3.68
CA TYR A 112 -8.48 14.91 4.98
C TYR A 112 -9.11 13.83 5.87
N ILE A 113 -9.40 12.67 5.29
CA ILE A 113 -10.03 11.56 5.99
C ILE A 113 -8.97 10.73 6.73
N ASN A 114 -9.16 10.56 8.03
CA ASN A 114 -8.39 9.68 8.87
C ASN A 114 -8.88 8.22 8.76
N ASN A 115 -8.07 7.28 9.23
CA ASN A 115 -8.41 5.87 9.30
C ASN A 115 -9.48 5.58 10.37
N LEU A 116 -9.84 4.32 10.55
CA LEU A 116 -10.77 3.84 11.59
C LEU A 116 -10.47 4.43 12.95
N ASN A 117 -11.52 4.77 13.69
CA ASN A 117 -11.44 5.37 15.01
C ASN A 117 -10.63 6.68 15.07
N ASN A 118 -10.66 7.44 14.00
CA ASN A 118 -9.93 8.71 13.83
C ASN A 118 -8.40 8.58 13.97
N LYS A 119 -7.84 7.37 13.77
CA LYS A 119 -6.39 7.15 13.78
C LYS A 119 -5.76 7.65 12.49
N LYS A 120 -4.48 7.96 12.56
CA LYS A 120 -3.71 8.28 11.35
C LYS A 120 -3.38 7.00 10.58
N PHE A 121 -3.27 7.10 9.26
CA PHE A 121 -2.72 6.03 8.45
C PHE A 121 -1.22 5.90 8.72
N THR A 122 -0.75 4.68 8.95
CA THR A 122 0.68 4.38 9.22
C THR A 122 1.28 3.41 8.23
N LYS A 123 0.44 2.73 7.43
CA LYS A 123 0.86 1.78 6.39
C LYS A 123 0.10 2.05 5.10
N MET A 124 0.77 1.90 3.96
CA MET A 124 0.12 2.00 2.66
C MET A 124 -1.00 0.97 2.48
N THR A 125 -0.85 -0.23 3.06
CA THR A 125 -1.84 -1.30 2.99
C THR A 125 -3.14 -1.01 3.72
N ASP A 126 -3.17 0.01 4.58
CA ASP A 126 -4.39 0.44 5.28
C ASP A 126 -5.22 1.42 4.44
N VAL A 127 -4.69 1.87 3.29
CA VAL A 127 -5.35 2.83 2.40
C VAL A 127 -6.38 2.10 1.52
N PRO A 128 -7.68 2.43 1.62
CA PRO A 128 -8.69 1.86 0.74
C PRO A 128 -8.54 2.39 -0.68
N LEU A 129 -8.45 1.48 -1.65
CA LEU A 129 -8.41 1.80 -3.08
C LEU A 129 -9.79 1.80 -3.71
N VAL A 130 -9.84 2.22 -4.98
CA VAL A 130 -11.04 2.17 -5.83
C VAL A 130 -11.68 0.78 -5.76
N GLY A 131 -12.98 0.73 -5.54
CA GLY A 131 -13.76 -0.49 -5.31
C GLY A 131 -13.96 -0.84 -3.84
N SER A 132 -13.26 -0.22 -2.88
CA SER A 132 -13.51 -0.39 -1.46
C SER A 132 -14.86 0.18 -1.07
N LYS A 133 -15.62 -0.52 -0.23
CA LYS A 133 -16.91 -0.07 0.32
C LYS A 133 -16.74 0.37 1.77
N LEU A 134 -17.07 1.63 2.03
CA LEU A 134 -16.80 2.32 3.30
C LEU A 134 -18.02 3.09 3.80
N THR A 135 -18.04 3.33 5.12
CA THR A 135 -18.81 4.41 5.74
C THR A 135 -17.84 5.43 6.31
N VAL A 136 -18.01 6.69 5.93
CA VAL A 136 -17.17 7.82 6.36
C VAL A 136 -18.04 8.83 7.10
N ARG A 137 -17.51 9.45 8.15
CA ARG A 137 -18.18 10.60 8.80
C ARG A 137 -17.35 11.85 8.68
N GLY A 138 -18.00 13.01 8.68
CA GLY A 138 -17.35 14.33 8.63
C GLY A 138 -18.36 15.45 8.48
N GLN A 139 -17.88 16.66 8.36
CA GLN A 139 -18.68 17.84 8.04
C GLN A 139 -18.82 18.00 6.53
N LEU A 140 -19.95 18.55 6.08
CA LEU A 140 -20.17 18.88 4.68
C LEU A 140 -19.79 20.32 4.41
N ILE A 141 -19.21 20.59 3.24
CA ILE A 141 -18.78 21.94 2.82
C ILE A 141 -18.97 22.11 1.31
N ASN A 142 -19.27 23.32 0.89
CA ASN A 142 -19.19 23.72 -0.51
C ASN A 142 -17.84 24.41 -0.79
N TYR A 143 -16.80 23.59 -1.02
CA TYR A 143 -15.45 24.11 -1.19
C TYR A 143 -15.36 25.04 -2.41
N LYS A 144 -14.90 26.27 -2.18
CA LYS A 144 -14.83 27.36 -3.21
C LYS A 144 -16.16 27.61 -3.92
N GLY A 145 -17.30 27.26 -3.31
CA GLY A 145 -18.63 27.44 -3.90
C GLY A 145 -18.98 26.51 -5.06
N THR A 146 -18.13 25.55 -5.41
CA THR A 146 -18.29 24.70 -6.59
C THR A 146 -18.10 23.22 -6.32
N THR A 147 -17.41 22.85 -5.27
CA THR A 147 -17.02 21.46 -5.00
C THR A 147 -17.66 20.95 -3.70
N PRO A 148 -18.69 20.07 -3.79
CA PRO A 148 -19.23 19.38 -2.63
C PRO A 148 -18.19 18.45 -2.02
N GLU A 149 -17.93 18.60 -0.71
CA GLU A 149 -16.97 17.79 0.03
C GLU A 149 -17.50 17.35 1.39
N LEU A 150 -17.11 16.14 1.80
CA LEU A 150 -17.08 15.72 3.20
C LEU A 150 -15.64 15.87 3.68
N LYS A 151 -15.42 16.67 4.73
CA LYS A 151 -14.07 17.02 5.18
C LYS A 151 -13.83 16.73 6.65
N ASP A 152 -12.54 16.69 7.02
CA ASP A 152 -12.05 16.59 8.41
C ASP A 152 -12.68 15.42 9.17
N GLY A 153 -12.85 14.31 8.47
CA GLY A 153 -13.55 13.14 8.97
C GLY A 153 -12.66 11.91 9.16
N PHE A 154 -13.31 10.80 9.39
CA PHE A 154 -12.64 9.50 9.45
C PHE A 154 -13.54 8.36 8.97
N ILE A 155 -12.92 7.22 8.69
CA ILE A 155 -13.63 6.00 8.33
C ILE A 155 -14.26 5.41 9.59
N VAL A 156 -15.59 5.23 9.56
CA VAL A 156 -16.36 4.61 10.63
C VAL A 156 -16.41 3.09 10.49
N ARG A 157 -16.57 2.62 9.23
CA ARG A 157 -16.71 1.21 8.90
C ARG A 157 -16.12 0.91 7.54
N ILE A 158 -15.54 -0.28 7.41
CA ILE A 158 -15.09 -0.85 6.15
C ILE A 158 -15.88 -2.12 5.91
N ASP A 159 -16.75 -2.12 4.89
CA ASP A 159 -17.55 -3.29 4.52
C ASP A 159 -16.76 -4.24 3.60
N SER A 160 -15.97 -3.66 2.69
CA SER A 160 -14.99 -4.39 1.87
C SER A 160 -13.83 -3.47 1.52
N MET A 161 -12.63 -4.03 1.39
CA MET A 161 -11.42 -3.26 1.14
C MET A 161 -10.62 -3.82 -0.02
N VAL A 162 -10.39 -3.00 -1.03
CA VAL A 162 -9.36 -3.22 -2.05
C VAL A 162 -8.08 -2.56 -1.54
N ARG A 163 -7.01 -3.35 -1.38
CA ARG A 163 -5.74 -2.90 -0.81
C ARG A 163 -4.69 -2.66 -1.89
N PRO A 164 -3.74 -1.74 -1.66
CA PRO A 164 -2.54 -1.68 -2.47
C PRO A 164 -1.82 -3.03 -2.42
N THR A 165 -1.36 -3.50 -3.57
CA THR A 165 -0.49 -4.67 -3.62
C THR A 165 0.87 -4.28 -3.06
N ILE A 166 1.37 -5.02 -2.07
CA ILE A 166 2.75 -4.89 -1.64
C ILE A 166 3.60 -5.50 -2.76
N PRO A 167 4.56 -4.76 -3.34
CA PRO A 167 5.45 -5.32 -4.33
C PRO A 167 6.26 -6.48 -3.74
N ASP A 168 6.41 -7.56 -4.49
CA ASP A 168 7.30 -8.64 -4.10
C ASP A 168 8.74 -8.15 -4.05
N THR A 169 9.54 -8.74 -3.15
CA THR A 169 10.96 -8.49 -3.07
C THR A 169 11.71 -9.64 -3.76
N ILE A 170 12.40 -9.32 -4.84
CA ILE A 170 13.16 -10.26 -5.67
C ILE A 170 14.64 -10.08 -5.40
N HIS A 171 15.30 -11.11 -4.91
CA HIS A 171 16.75 -11.14 -4.80
C HIS A 171 17.34 -11.62 -6.13
N ALA A 172 18.24 -10.84 -6.70
CA ALA A 172 18.82 -11.09 -8.01
C ALA A 172 20.32 -10.76 -8.01
N THR A 173 21.07 -11.49 -8.82
CA THR A 173 22.43 -11.12 -9.23
C THR A 173 22.39 -9.91 -10.17
N CYS A 174 23.54 -9.30 -10.45
CA CYS A 174 23.60 -8.19 -11.40
C CYS A 174 23.14 -8.61 -12.80
N GLU A 175 23.52 -9.82 -13.27
CA GLU A 175 23.11 -10.32 -14.59
C GLU A 175 21.61 -10.66 -14.63
N GLU A 176 21.03 -11.21 -13.57
CA GLU A 176 19.60 -11.47 -13.49
C GLU A 176 18.79 -10.17 -13.47
N ALA A 177 19.23 -9.18 -12.68
CA ALA A 177 18.61 -7.85 -12.63
C ALA A 177 18.68 -7.13 -13.98
N LYS A 178 19.82 -7.22 -14.69
CA LYS A 178 19.99 -6.73 -16.06
C LYS A 178 19.00 -7.40 -17.01
N ALA A 179 18.93 -8.73 -17.00
CA ALA A 179 18.02 -9.48 -17.87
C ALA A 179 16.56 -9.09 -17.61
N ALA A 180 16.18 -8.99 -16.32
CA ALA A 180 14.83 -8.59 -15.91
C ALA A 180 14.51 -7.14 -16.33
N ALA A 181 15.43 -6.21 -16.16
CA ALA A 181 15.26 -4.82 -16.56
C ALA A 181 15.06 -4.67 -18.07
N LEU A 182 15.89 -5.37 -18.87
CA LEU A 182 15.82 -5.34 -20.34
C LEU A 182 14.54 -5.99 -20.88
N ALA A 183 13.97 -6.97 -20.16
CA ALA A 183 12.72 -7.63 -20.50
C ALA A 183 11.46 -6.79 -20.21
N LEU A 184 11.55 -5.68 -19.48
CA LEU A 184 10.41 -4.80 -19.24
C LEU A 184 9.84 -4.28 -20.56
N PRO A 185 8.50 -4.23 -20.71
CA PRO A 185 7.87 -3.93 -22.01
C PRO A 185 8.17 -2.49 -22.48
N GLU A 186 8.21 -1.54 -21.55
CA GLU A 186 8.32 -0.12 -21.85
C GLU A 186 9.64 0.47 -21.37
N ASN A 187 10.18 1.42 -22.13
CA ASN A 187 11.35 2.21 -21.75
C ASN A 187 10.96 3.21 -20.63
N ASN A 188 11.85 3.46 -19.69
CA ASN A 188 11.62 4.37 -18.55
C ASN A 188 10.47 3.97 -17.58
N THR A 189 9.93 2.77 -17.71
CA THR A 189 8.89 2.29 -16.80
C THR A 189 9.50 1.41 -15.73
N PRO A 190 9.39 1.78 -14.44
CA PRO A 190 9.90 0.97 -13.35
C PRO A 190 9.17 -0.37 -13.24
N SER A 191 9.89 -1.41 -12.77
CA SER A 191 9.31 -2.70 -12.43
C SER A 191 8.18 -2.55 -11.42
N LYS A 192 7.25 -3.51 -11.43
CA LYS A 192 6.21 -3.61 -10.40
C LYS A 192 6.84 -3.95 -9.05
N ASP A 193 7.77 -4.90 -9.03
CA ASP A 193 8.38 -5.46 -7.84
C ASP A 193 9.63 -4.71 -7.42
N ILE A 194 10.04 -4.91 -6.16
CA ILE A 194 11.26 -4.38 -5.58
C ILE A 194 12.38 -5.41 -5.79
N TYR A 195 13.50 -4.96 -6.30
CA TYR A 195 14.69 -5.79 -6.45
C TYR A 195 15.72 -5.49 -5.38
N VAL A 196 16.39 -6.54 -4.93
CA VAL A 196 17.58 -6.48 -4.09
C VAL A 196 18.71 -7.07 -4.93
N VAL A 197 19.66 -6.23 -5.32
CA VAL A 197 20.79 -6.61 -6.18
C VAL A 197 22.09 -6.39 -5.44
N GLU A 198 22.93 -7.41 -5.35
CA GLU A 198 24.26 -7.30 -4.73
C GLU A 198 25.32 -7.38 -5.82
N GLY A 199 26.36 -6.56 -5.67
CA GLY A 199 27.46 -6.56 -6.61
C GLY A 199 28.62 -5.68 -6.17
N TYR A 200 29.71 -5.73 -6.93
CA TYR A 200 30.92 -4.94 -6.70
C TYR A 200 30.90 -3.69 -7.58
N VAL A 201 31.23 -2.54 -6.97
CA VAL A 201 31.33 -1.25 -7.68
C VAL A 201 32.49 -1.32 -8.68
N GLN A 202 32.19 -1.03 -9.94
CA GLN A 202 33.13 -1.12 -11.03
C GLN A 202 33.87 0.21 -11.26
N ASN A 203 35.12 0.13 -11.74
CA ASN A 203 35.90 1.32 -12.10
C ASN A 203 35.38 1.97 -13.40
N GLU A 204 34.86 1.20 -14.32
CA GLU A 204 34.35 1.68 -15.60
C GLU A 204 33.07 2.51 -15.41
N GLY A 205 33.12 3.79 -15.81
CA GLY A 205 32.00 4.72 -15.65
C GLY A 205 31.77 5.20 -14.20
N TYR A 206 32.73 4.95 -13.32
CA TYR A 206 32.66 5.41 -11.95
C TYR A 206 32.91 6.92 -11.83
N SER A 207 32.14 7.57 -10.95
CA SER A 207 32.37 8.93 -10.47
C SER A 207 32.14 9.00 -8.97
N ALA A 208 33.06 9.61 -8.23
CA ALA A 208 32.91 9.89 -6.81
C ALA A 208 31.95 11.05 -6.53
N THR A 209 31.33 11.62 -7.55
CA THR A 209 30.44 12.78 -7.41
C THR A 209 29.13 12.37 -6.72
N ILE A 210 28.84 13.01 -5.59
CA ILE A 210 27.53 12.96 -4.95
C ILE A 210 26.76 14.23 -5.28
N SER A 211 25.52 14.06 -5.74
CA SER A 211 24.59 15.16 -5.94
C SER A 211 23.33 14.90 -5.14
N ARG A 212 22.99 15.82 -4.21
CA ARG A 212 21.79 15.71 -3.36
C ARG A 212 21.71 14.41 -2.53
N GLY A 213 22.87 13.89 -2.09
CA GLY A 213 22.93 12.63 -1.35
C GLY A 213 22.85 11.38 -2.22
N GLN A 214 22.97 11.50 -3.53
CA GLN A 214 22.85 10.41 -4.50
C GLN A 214 24.11 10.27 -5.34
N GLN A 215 24.41 9.04 -5.77
CA GLN A 215 25.55 8.70 -6.60
C GLN A 215 25.12 7.80 -7.76
N THR A 216 25.87 7.88 -8.87
CA THR A 216 25.68 6.99 -10.06
C THR A 216 26.96 6.20 -10.28
N PHE A 217 26.83 4.88 -10.42
CA PHE A 217 27.93 3.97 -10.70
C PHE A 217 27.42 2.65 -11.27
N TRP A 218 28.34 1.80 -11.76
CA TRP A 218 28.02 0.48 -12.25
C TRP A 218 28.42 -0.60 -11.24
N ILE A 219 27.65 -1.68 -11.20
CA ILE A 219 27.97 -2.88 -10.42
C ILE A 219 28.01 -4.12 -11.32
N ALA A 220 28.75 -5.11 -10.87
CA ALA A 220 28.80 -6.45 -11.45
C ALA A 220 28.93 -7.51 -10.37
N ASP A 221 28.65 -8.78 -10.71
CA ASP A 221 28.72 -9.91 -9.79
C ASP A 221 30.17 -10.21 -9.35
N THR A 222 31.18 -9.69 -10.06
CA THR A 222 32.61 -9.79 -9.74
C THR A 222 33.27 -8.42 -9.74
N GLN A 223 34.43 -8.31 -9.08
CA GLN A 223 35.21 -7.05 -8.99
C GLN A 223 35.69 -6.52 -10.35
N THR A 224 35.77 -7.38 -11.38
CA THR A 224 36.24 -7.05 -12.74
C THR A 224 35.19 -7.34 -13.80
N GLY A 225 33.92 -7.35 -13.43
CA GLY A 225 32.82 -7.72 -14.33
C GLY A 225 32.39 -6.65 -15.34
N GLY A 226 32.89 -5.42 -15.20
CA GLY A 226 32.53 -4.29 -16.07
C GLY A 226 31.12 -3.75 -15.84
N LYS A 227 30.56 -3.05 -16.83
CA LYS A 227 29.24 -2.42 -16.76
C LYS A 227 28.13 -3.44 -16.94
N VAL A 228 27.64 -4.03 -15.86
CA VAL A 228 26.54 -4.99 -15.92
C VAL A 228 25.20 -4.36 -15.59
N PHE A 229 25.11 -3.64 -14.44
CA PHE A 229 23.88 -3.04 -13.98
C PHE A 229 24.16 -1.66 -13.36
N GLU A 230 23.38 -0.64 -13.72
CA GLU A 230 23.61 0.74 -13.28
C GLU A 230 22.83 1.07 -12.01
N ALA A 231 23.50 1.58 -11.00
CA ALA A 231 22.92 2.31 -9.89
C ALA A 231 22.82 3.79 -10.31
N TYR A 232 21.64 4.24 -10.78
CA TYR A 232 21.45 5.59 -11.28
C TYR A 232 20.79 6.47 -10.21
N TRP A 233 21.49 7.50 -9.73
CA TRP A 233 21.03 8.40 -8.68
C TRP A 233 20.50 7.65 -7.45
N CYS A 234 21.23 6.65 -6.99
CA CYS A 234 20.89 5.90 -5.80
C CYS A 234 21.37 6.63 -4.54
N ASP A 235 20.58 6.55 -3.46
CA ASP A 235 20.85 7.21 -2.19
C ASP A 235 22.06 6.58 -1.50
N VAL A 236 23.13 7.36 -1.24
CA VAL A 236 24.28 6.89 -0.45
C VAL A 236 23.91 6.81 1.04
N PRO A 237 24.51 5.86 1.80
CA PRO A 237 24.07 5.54 3.16
C PRO A 237 24.00 6.73 4.13
N ASP A 238 24.98 7.64 4.07
CA ASP A 238 25.06 8.83 4.91
C ASP A 238 24.76 10.15 4.16
N GLY A 239 24.42 10.05 2.87
CA GLY A 239 24.15 11.19 2.00
C GLY A 239 25.37 12.01 1.60
N ALA A 240 26.55 11.68 2.07
CA ALA A 240 27.77 12.50 1.93
C ALA A 240 29.03 11.75 1.47
N THR A 241 29.23 10.50 1.91
CA THR A 241 30.43 9.71 1.58
C THR A 241 30.21 8.88 0.33
N PRO A 242 31.02 9.04 -0.74
CA PRO A 242 30.90 8.22 -1.93
C PRO A 242 31.14 6.74 -1.63
N VAL A 243 30.36 5.88 -2.27
CA VAL A 243 30.67 4.46 -2.39
C VAL A 243 31.87 4.34 -3.29
N ALA A 244 32.88 3.55 -2.93
CA ALA A 244 34.15 3.46 -3.63
C ALA A 244 34.19 2.29 -4.63
N VAL A 245 35.07 2.39 -5.63
CA VAL A 245 35.38 1.27 -6.53
C VAL A 245 35.89 0.07 -5.74
N GLY A 246 35.33 -1.12 -6.03
CA GLY A 246 35.67 -2.36 -5.31
C GLY A 246 34.80 -2.64 -4.10
N ASP A 247 34.04 -1.66 -3.59
CA ASP A 247 33.05 -1.92 -2.54
C ASP A 247 32.04 -2.94 -3.01
N LYS A 248 31.68 -3.88 -2.12
CA LYS A 248 30.51 -4.74 -2.33
C LYS A 248 29.29 -4.05 -1.74
N VAL A 249 28.29 -3.83 -2.58
CA VAL A 249 27.09 -3.09 -2.21
C VAL A 249 25.82 -3.91 -2.44
N ARG A 250 24.79 -3.55 -1.70
CA ARG A 250 23.39 -3.99 -1.95
C ARG A 250 22.59 -2.78 -2.39
N LEU A 251 21.97 -2.90 -3.54
CA LEU A 251 20.97 -1.96 -4.03
C LEU A 251 19.58 -2.48 -3.74
N THR A 252 18.66 -1.61 -3.31
CA THR A 252 17.26 -1.96 -3.07
C THR A 252 16.36 -0.92 -3.73
N GLY A 253 15.51 -1.35 -4.66
CA GLY A 253 14.63 -0.46 -5.40
C GLY A 253 13.95 -1.12 -6.59
N LYS A 254 13.26 -0.33 -7.38
CA LYS A 254 12.67 -0.78 -8.65
C LYS A 254 13.71 -0.70 -9.76
N ILE A 255 13.71 -1.70 -10.62
CA ILE A 255 14.57 -1.73 -11.81
C ILE A 255 13.83 -1.20 -13.03
N MET A 256 14.57 -0.71 -14.01
CA MET A 256 14.02 -0.25 -15.28
C MET A 256 15.07 -0.38 -16.39
N LYS A 257 14.65 -0.15 -17.63
CA LYS A 257 15.58 0.13 -18.73
C LYS A 257 15.44 1.58 -19.17
N TYR A 258 16.57 2.23 -19.37
CA TYR A 258 16.66 3.56 -19.97
C TYR A 258 17.49 3.47 -21.24
N ASN A 259 16.88 3.65 -22.43
CA ASN A 259 17.56 3.53 -23.73
C ASN A 259 18.51 2.30 -23.80
N SER A 260 18.03 1.14 -23.42
CA SER A 260 18.80 -0.12 -23.34
C SER A 260 19.80 -0.22 -22.18
N THR A 261 19.91 0.76 -21.30
CA THR A 261 20.68 0.67 -20.06
C THR A 261 19.83 0.02 -18.98
N PRO A 262 20.25 -1.13 -18.42
CA PRO A 262 19.56 -1.72 -17.27
C PRO A 262 19.96 -0.97 -16.00
N GLU A 263 19.01 -0.38 -15.30
CA GLU A 263 19.31 0.45 -14.15
C GLU A 263 18.32 0.28 -12.97
N MET A 264 18.81 0.61 -11.79
CA MET A 264 17.98 0.94 -10.63
C MET A 264 18.09 2.45 -10.39
N LYS A 265 16.96 3.15 -10.54
CA LYS A 265 16.91 4.60 -10.35
C LYS A 265 16.35 4.95 -8.98
N ASN A 266 17.02 5.86 -8.28
CA ASN A 266 16.64 6.32 -6.94
C ASN A 266 16.50 5.17 -5.93
N GLY A 267 17.29 4.11 -6.09
CA GLY A 267 17.38 3.00 -5.13
C GLY A 267 18.17 3.38 -3.89
N LYS A 268 18.10 2.53 -2.87
CA LYS A 268 18.89 2.66 -1.64
C LYS A 268 20.16 1.82 -1.73
N ILE A 269 21.28 2.38 -1.29
CA ILE A 269 22.55 1.69 -1.23
C ILE A 269 22.84 1.26 0.21
N LYS A 270 23.35 0.05 0.39
CA LYS A 270 23.98 -0.43 1.62
C LYS A 270 25.34 -1.00 1.26
N ILE A 271 26.41 -0.50 1.89
CA ILE A 271 27.75 -1.09 1.76
C ILE A 271 27.76 -2.37 2.61
N LEU A 272 28.14 -3.48 2.01
CA LEU A 272 28.29 -4.79 2.65
C LEU A 272 29.74 -5.05 3.06
N GLU A 273 30.67 -4.74 2.16
CA GLU A 273 32.10 -4.88 2.36
C GLU A 273 32.79 -3.66 1.71
N ALA A 274 33.61 -2.94 2.46
CA ALA A 274 34.42 -1.85 1.92
C ALA A 274 35.63 -2.42 1.18
N ALA A 275 36.01 -1.76 0.07
CA ALA A 275 37.26 -2.07 -0.62
C ALA A 275 38.47 -1.89 0.30
N GLN A 276 39.42 -2.81 0.24
CA GLN A 276 40.68 -2.74 1.00
C GLN A 276 41.72 -1.93 0.26
#